data_7c07fb96446ad24e87c5f2717f6a3ba8
#
_entry.id   7c07fb96446ad24e87c5f2717f6a3ba8
#
_cell.length_a   1.000
_cell.length_b   1.000
_cell.length_c   1.000
_cell.angle_alpha   90.00
_cell.angle_beta   90.00
_cell.angle_gamma   90.00
#
_symmetry.space_group_name_H-M   'P 1'
#
loop_
_entity.id
_entity.type
_entity.pdbx_description
1 polymer ?
#
loop_
_entity_poly.entity_id
_entity_poly.type
_entity_poly.pdbx_seq_one_letter_code
_entity_poly.pdbx_strand_id
1 'polypeptide(L)'
;MNLNEILKQLPEDYKKACWETKAMQRKKGIQDEEQLFKLCLYYAYDKSLIDTEIYAKSFLSINITDVGFMKRFVRCNEWFKWINSRLIEERLPLYTISEKLKEKRVKAIDASNILSKGAVKQTWRLHYAFELFSMSTAEFHITPETVGETLENFTLQPNDLVIADRAYATITGIKHCLKTGADFIMRLRNNAFTLYDETGSKIKLTEDILQNIEEGCFDKIIYYKSDNNTLNPLRLCAVKKSEEEIAYEQAELRKKESKKQIIISDDTKLSHNYFFVVTSLNEEFTGEEILKIYRLRWQVEILFKRYKSILKMGSLPTKSAESSEAWLNCKMLIALLIEKMLSSVDFSPCGFSKECLEGNEDIIPFDFSLLFRHT
;
A
#
# COMPACT_ATOMS: atom_id res chain seq x y z
N MET A 1 -18.26 18.15 -9.49
CA MET A 1 -18.75 17.13 -8.54
C MET A 1 -19.64 17.85 -7.52
N ASN A 2 -20.90 17.46 -7.40
CA ASN A 2 -21.83 18.08 -6.45
C ASN A 2 -21.61 17.48 -5.06
N LEU A 3 -21.49 18.31 -4.03
CA LEU A 3 -21.27 17.87 -2.64
C LEU A 3 -22.38 16.92 -2.14
N ASN A 4 -23.61 17.10 -2.64
CA ASN A 4 -24.72 16.21 -2.32
C ASN A 4 -24.52 14.78 -2.87
N GLU A 5 -23.84 14.62 -3.99
CA GLU A 5 -23.50 13.29 -4.52
C GLU A 5 -22.47 12.57 -3.63
N ILE A 6 -21.53 13.31 -3.06
CA ILE A 6 -20.57 12.78 -2.09
C ILE A 6 -21.28 12.29 -0.83
N LEU A 7 -22.24 13.09 -0.32
CA LEU A 7 -22.98 12.73 0.89
C LEU A 7 -23.80 11.44 0.75
N LYS A 8 -24.30 11.15 -0.46
CA LYS A 8 -25.01 9.89 -0.76
C LYS A 8 -24.11 8.65 -0.68
N GLN A 9 -22.78 8.83 -0.76
CA GLN A 9 -21.83 7.72 -0.68
C GLN A 9 -21.45 7.34 0.76
N LEU A 10 -21.84 8.17 1.74
CA LEU A 10 -21.56 7.90 3.15
C LEU A 10 -22.38 6.71 3.65
N PRO A 11 -21.86 5.94 4.61
CA PRO A 11 -22.60 4.89 5.29
C PRO A 11 -23.87 5.45 5.96
N GLU A 12 -24.97 4.70 5.96
CA GLU A 12 -26.27 5.17 6.48
C GLU A 12 -26.18 5.74 7.89
N ASP A 13 -25.44 5.11 8.76
CA ASP A 13 -25.29 5.47 10.17
C ASP A 13 -24.26 6.58 10.47
N TYR A 14 -23.69 7.25 9.46
CA TYR A 14 -22.60 8.21 9.69
C TYR A 14 -23.02 9.36 10.62
N LYS A 15 -24.29 9.77 10.61
CA LYS A 15 -24.83 10.80 11.50
C LYS A 15 -24.87 10.33 12.96
N LYS A 16 -25.33 9.10 13.19
CA LYS A 16 -25.33 8.48 14.52
C LYS A 16 -23.92 8.31 15.05
N ALA A 17 -23.01 7.80 14.23
CA ALA A 17 -21.61 7.64 14.56
C ALA A 17 -20.92 8.96 14.93
N CYS A 18 -21.33 10.10 14.33
CA CYS A 18 -20.80 11.41 14.69
C CYS A 18 -21.00 11.75 16.17
N TRP A 19 -22.12 11.35 16.77
CA TRP A 19 -22.43 11.55 18.18
C TRP A 19 -21.75 10.49 19.06
N GLU A 20 -21.79 9.25 18.67
CA GLU A 20 -21.21 8.12 19.40
C GLU A 20 -19.69 8.27 19.53
N THR A 21 -19.00 8.74 18.49
CA THR A 21 -17.56 9.04 18.51
C THR A 21 -17.22 10.39 19.16
N LYS A 22 -18.23 11.14 19.60
CA LYS A 22 -18.08 12.47 20.20
C LYS A 22 -17.47 13.53 19.27
N ALA A 23 -17.49 13.32 17.94
CA ALA A 23 -17.13 14.34 16.98
C ALA A 23 -18.04 15.57 17.14
N MET A 24 -19.33 15.30 17.39
CA MET A 24 -20.32 16.28 17.80
C MET A 24 -20.81 15.97 19.22
N GLN A 25 -20.77 16.96 20.11
CA GLN A 25 -21.21 16.82 21.50
C GLN A 25 -22.36 17.78 21.84
N ARG A 26 -22.53 18.83 21.06
CA ARG A 26 -23.58 19.84 21.21
C ARG A 26 -23.72 20.65 19.93
N LYS A 27 -24.92 21.10 19.65
CA LYS A 27 -25.26 22.00 18.52
C LYS A 27 -24.94 23.46 18.89
N LYS A 28 -23.67 23.83 18.86
CA LYS A 28 -23.23 25.21 19.08
C LYS A 28 -22.43 25.71 17.87
N GLY A 29 -23.00 26.61 17.11
CA GLY A 29 -22.43 27.12 15.85
C GLY A 29 -22.73 26.19 14.67
N ILE A 30 -22.36 24.93 14.75
CA ILE A 30 -22.69 23.88 13.78
C ILE A 30 -23.96 23.17 14.27
N GLN A 31 -24.97 23.07 13.40
CA GLN A 31 -26.31 22.60 13.76
C GLN A 31 -26.51 21.11 13.55
N ASP A 32 -25.80 20.53 12.58
CA ASP A 32 -25.94 19.12 12.20
C ASP A 32 -24.61 18.51 11.73
N GLU A 33 -24.63 17.19 11.58
CA GLU A 33 -23.47 16.36 11.20
C GLU A 33 -23.04 16.64 9.77
N GLU A 34 -24.00 16.97 8.89
CA GLU A 34 -23.74 17.25 7.48
C GLU A 34 -22.96 18.56 7.31
N GLN A 35 -23.33 19.60 8.06
CA GLN A 35 -22.60 20.86 8.11
C GLN A 35 -21.15 20.64 8.60
N LEU A 36 -20.98 19.83 9.67
CA LEU A 36 -19.65 19.50 10.18
C LEU A 36 -18.83 18.75 9.13
N PHE A 37 -19.44 17.76 8.47
CA PHE A 37 -18.77 16.97 7.44
C PHE A 37 -18.35 17.85 6.25
N LYS A 38 -19.21 18.71 5.76
CA LYS A 38 -18.92 19.67 4.67
C LYS A 38 -17.73 20.55 5.00
N LEU A 39 -17.66 21.06 6.23
CA LEU A 39 -16.52 21.87 6.68
C LEU A 39 -15.22 21.07 6.72
N CYS A 40 -15.27 19.85 7.22
CA CYS A 40 -14.11 18.97 7.28
C CYS A 40 -13.59 18.64 5.87
N LEU A 41 -14.47 18.31 4.93
CA LEU A 41 -14.08 18.09 3.54
C LEU A 41 -13.49 19.34 2.88
N TYR A 42 -14.11 20.51 3.11
CA TYR A 42 -13.62 21.76 2.56
C TYR A 42 -12.19 22.05 3.04
N TYR A 43 -11.94 21.93 4.34
CA TYR A 43 -10.60 22.11 4.91
C TYR A 43 -9.60 21.08 4.37
N ALA A 44 -9.99 19.82 4.31
CA ALA A 44 -9.13 18.75 3.80
C ALA A 44 -8.85 18.88 2.29
N TYR A 45 -9.61 19.68 1.54
CA TYR A 45 -9.34 20.03 0.15
C TYR A 45 -8.31 21.18 0.02
N ASP A 46 -7.27 21.17 0.87
CA ASP A 46 -6.12 22.08 0.89
C ASP A 46 -6.49 23.56 1.10
N LYS A 47 -7.55 23.80 1.85
CA LYS A 47 -7.95 25.15 2.23
C LYS A 47 -7.31 25.56 3.55
N SER A 48 -7.02 26.85 3.71
CA SER A 48 -6.57 27.39 4.99
C SER A 48 -7.70 27.36 6.03
N LEU A 49 -7.35 27.50 7.30
CA LEU A 49 -8.33 27.65 8.36
C LEU A 49 -9.18 28.91 8.19
N ILE A 50 -8.55 30.01 7.71
CA ILE A 50 -9.23 31.27 7.43
C ILE A 50 -10.25 31.09 6.28
N ASP A 51 -9.85 30.42 5.20
CA ASP A 51 -10.78 30.12 4.09
C ASP A 51 -11.95 29.27 4.57
N THR A 52 -11.68 28.31 5.48
CA THR A 52 -12.72 27.44 6.06
C THR A 52 -13.68 28.22 6.96
N GLU A 53 -13.21 29.20 7.73
CA GLU A 53 -14.05 30.11 8.50
C GLU A 53 -14.92 30.96 7.57
N ILE A 54 -14.35 31.54 6.50
CA ILE A 54 -15.09 32.31 5.49
C ILE A 54 -16.15 31.43 4.82
N TYR A 55 -15.79 30.21 4.42
CA TYR A 55 -16.73 29.25 3.80
C TYR A 55 -17.89 28.92 4.76
N ALA A 56 -17.60 28.65 6.03
CA ALA A 56 -18.58 28.37 7.06
C ALA A 56 -19.62 29.48 7.15
N LYS A 57 -19.16 30.74 7.22
CA LYS A 57 -20.03 31.92 7.34
C LYS A 57 -20.83 32.21 6.07
N SER A 58 -20.16 32.18 4.92
CA SER A 58 -20.76 32.63 3.65
C SER A 58 -21.69 31.61 3.00
N PHE A 59 -21.38 30.30 3.14
CA PHE A 59 -22.10 29.24 2.43
C PHE A 59 -22.95 28.33 3.32
N LEU A 60 -22.58 28.21 4.60
CA LEU A 60 -23.26 27.30 5.53
C LEU A 60 -24.01 28.04 6.64
N SER A 61 -23.93 29.37 6.68
CA SER A 61 -24.51 30.22 7.74
C SER A 61 -24.04 29.83 9.16
N ILE A 62 -22.79 29.36 9.25
CA ILE A 62 -22.16 28.89 10.49
C ILE A 62 -21.21 29.98 11.01
N ASN A 63 -21.39 30.39 12.26
CA ASN A 63 -20.47 31.30 12.92
C ASN A 63 -19.48 30.47 13.80
N ILE A 64 -18.32 30.21 13.26
CA ILE A 64 -17.24 29.47 13.92
C ILE A 64 -15.90 30.12 13.57
N THR A 65 -15.04 30.28 14.55
CA THR A 65 -13.66 30.76 14.33
C THR A 65 -12.75 29.64 13.82
N ASP A 66 -11.66 30.01 13.18
CA ASP A 66 -10.60 29.10 12.70
C ASP A 66 -10.10 28.16 13.80
N VAL A 67 -9.78 28.68 15.00
CA VAL A 67 -9.38 27.89 16.17
C VAL A 67 -10.53 26.98 16.66
N GLY A 68 -11.76 27.52 16.66
CA GLY A 68 -12.95 26.76 17.05
C GLY A 68 -13.21 25.59 16.12
N PHE A 69 -13.01 25.79 14.81
CA PHE A 69 -13.10 24.74 13.81
C PHE A 69 -12.00 23.69 14.00
N MET A 70 -10.74 24.11 14.13
CA MET A 70 -9.62 23.15 14.30
C MET A 70 -9.83 22.23 15.51
N LYS A 71 -10.28 22.75 16.64
CA LYS A 71 -10.62 21.92 17.81
C LYS A 71 -11.71 20.89 17.53
N ARG A 72 -12.69 21.22 16.67
CA ARG A 72 -13.73 20.26 16.24
C ARG A 72 -13.19 19.26 15.24
N PHE A 73 -12.40 19.72 14.28
CA PHE A 73 -11.77 18.86 13.28
C PHE A 73 -10.93 17.74 13.93
N VAL A 74 -10.11 18.08 14.93
CA VAL A 74 -9.34 17.09 15.69
C VAL A 74 -10.26 16.06 16.37
N ARG A 75 -11.38 16.46 16.94
CA ARG A 75 -12.35 15.53 17.55
C ARG A 75 -13.03 14.62 16.53
N CYS A 76 -13.08 15.01 15.24
CA CYS A 76 -13.65 14.18 14.20
C CYS A 76 -12.75 12.96 13.82
N ASN A 77 -11.53 12.86 14.37
CA ASN A 77 -10.61 11.78 14.01
C ASN A 77 -11.24 10.39 14.12
N GLU A 78 -11.87 10.08 15.27
CA GLU A 78 -12.51 8.78 15.48
C GLU A 78 -13.76 8.58 14.60
N TRP A 79 -14.45 9.66 14.28
CA TRP A 79 -15.55 9.61 13.31
C TRP A 79 -15.06 9.31 11.90
N PHE A 80 -13.95 9.92 11.46
CA PHE A 80 -13.34 9.61 10.17
C PHE A 80 -12.86 8.16 10.11
N LYS A 81 -12.23 7.64 11.16
CA LYS A 81 -11.83 6.23 11.26
C LYS A 81 -13.03 5.31 11.12
N TRP A 82 -14.11 5.61 11.82
CA TRP A 82 -15.35 4.82 11.73
C TRP A 82 -15.92 4.82 10.30
N ILE A 83 -16.04 5.99 9.65
CA ILE A 83 -16.53 6.07 8.27
C ILE A 83 -15.59 5.30 7.33
N ASN A 84 -14.28 5.45 7.47
CA ASN A 84 -13.30 4.76 6.65
C ASN A 84 -13.46 3.23 6.76
N SER A 85 -13.61 2.69 7.97
CA SER A 85 -13.79 1.24 8.14
C SER A 85 -15.07 0.74 7.47
N ARG A 86 -16.18 1.47 7.59
CA ARG A 86 -17.45 1.12 6.92
C ARG A 86 -17.35 1.17 5.40
N LEU A 87 -16.70 2.20 4.85
CA LEU A 87 -16.49 2.29 3.41
C LEU A 87 -15.60 1.15 2.88
N ILE A 88 -14.67 0.64 3.66
CA ILE A 88 -13.86 -0.52 3.30
C ILE A 88 -14.69 -1.81 3.36
N GLU A 89 -15.48 -2.01 4.42
CA GLU A 89 -16.33 -3.21 4.63
C GLU A 89 -17.40 -3.39 3.53
N GLU A 90 -17.91 -2.29 2.95
CA GLU A 90 -18.97 -2.31 1.93
C GLU A 90 -18.50 -2.76 0.53
N ARG A 91 -17.22 -3.10 0.36
CA ARG A 91 -16.65 -3.36 -0.96
C ARG A 91 -16.79 -4.82 -1.38
N LEU A 92 -17.15 -5.01 -2.65
CA LEU A 92 -17.26 -6.32 -3.27
C LEU A 92 -16.16 -6.51 -4.33
N PRO A 93 -15.67 -7.74 -4.52
CA PRO A 93 -14.77 -8.06 -5.63
C PRO A 93 -15.43 -7.73 -6.97
N LEU A 94 -14.71 -7.04 -7.85
CA LEU A 94 -15.21 -6.64 -9.17
C LEU A 94 -14.81 -7.64 -10.27
N TYR A 95 -13.66 -8.29 -10.13
CA TYR A 95 -13.11 -9.23 -11.13
C TYR A 95 -12.01 -10.12 -10.54
N THR A 96 -11.61 -11.12 -11.31
CA THR A 96 -10.53 -12.07 -10.99
C THR A 96 -9.46 -12.02 -12.09
N ILE A 97 -8.19 -11.94 -11.70
CA ILE A 97 -7.06 -11.87 -12.67
C ILE A 97 -6.77 -13.23 -13.28
N SER A 98 -7.07 -14.32 -12.58
CA SER A 98 -6.85 -15.69 -13.00
C SER A 98 -7.84 -16.62 -12.27
N GLU A 99 -8.34 -17.65 -12.95
CA GLU A 99 -9.17 -18.67 -12.31
C GLU A 99 -8.48 -19.32 -11.10
N LYS A 100 -7.16 -19.49 -11.16
CA LYS A 100 -6.36 -20.02 -10.03
C LYS A 100 -6.39 -19.13 -8.79
N LEU A 101 -6.70 -17.83 -8.95
CA LEU A 101 -6.77 -16.84 -7.87
C LEU A 101 -8.21 -16.53 -7.44
N LYS A 102 -9.20 -17.20 -8.01
CA LYS A 102 -10.63 -16.93 -7.81
C LYS A 102 -11.06 -16.91 -6.33
N GLU A 103 -10.48 -17.78 -5.52
CA GLU A 103 -10.78 -17.87 -4.09
C GLU A 103 -9.83 -17.05 -3.21
N LYS A 104 -8.85 -16.36 -3.81
CA LYS A 104 -7.88 -15.55 -3.07
C LYS A 104 -8.21 -14.07 -3.14
N ARG A 105 -8.00 -13.40 -2.03
CA ARG A 105 -7.98 -11.93 -1.97
C ARG A 105 -6.55 -11.46 -2.16
N VAL A 106 -6.26 -10.85 -3.30
CA VAL A 106 -4.90 -10.45 -3.64
C VAL A 106 -4.64 -9.03 -3.14
N LYS A 107 -3.82 -8.91 -2.09
CA LYS A 107 -3.49 -7.66 -1.42
C LYS A 107 -2.08 -7.19 -1.78
N ALA A 108 -1.97 -6.10 -2.52
CA ALA A 108 -0.69 -5.40 -2.69
C ALA A 108 -0.43 -4.51 -1.47
N ILE A 109 0.66 -4.79 -0.75
CA ILE A 109 1.02 -4.09 0.49
C ILE A 109 2.26 -3.23 0.26
N ASP A 110 2.18 -1.98 0.73
CA ASP A 110 3.30 -1.04 0.70
C ASP A 110 3.13 0.05 1.76
N ALA A 111 4.15 0.89 1.94
CA ALA A 111 4.08 2.03 2.85
C ALA A 111 4.58 3.32 2.18
N SER A 112 4.01 4.42 2.59
CA SER A 112 4.37 5.73 2.08
C SER A 112 4.64 6.72 3.19
N ASN A 113 5.78 7.41 3.07
CA ASN A 113 6.19 8.40 4.06
C ASN A 113 5.56 9.77 3.78
N ILE A 114 5.20 10.46 4.86
CA ILE A 114 4.52 11.75 4.84
C ILE A 114 5.31 12.73 5.73
N LEU A 115 5.49 13.96 5.24
CA LEU A 115 6.23 15.00 5.93
C LEU A 115 5.30 15.88 6.78
N SER A 116 5.66 16.15 8.01
CA SER A 116 5.02 17.22 8.79
C SER A 116 5.42 18.59 8.25
N LYS A 117 4.56 19.58 8.45
CA LYS A 117 4.79 20.96 8.03
C LYS A 117 6.09 21.51 8.59
N GLY A 118 7.02 21.87 7.68
CA GLY A 118 8.33 22.43 8.05
C GLY A 118 9.33 21.40 8.56
N ALA A 119 9.02 20.10 8.52
CA ALA A 119 9.97 19.05 8.85
C ALA A 119 10.92 18.77 7.69
N VAL A 120 12.18 18.54 8.02
CA VAL A 120 13.22 18.12 7.05
C VAL A 120 13.20 16.58 6.89
N LYS A 121 12.73 15.86 7.91
CA LYS A 121 12.62 14.41 7.93
C LYS A 121 11.15 13.98 7.92
N GLN A 122 10.93 12.76 7.50
CA GLN A 122 9.64 12.08 7.59
C GLN A 122 9.15 12.05 9.04
N THR A 123 7.86 12.14 9.23
CA THR A 123 7.27 12.12 10.57
C THR A 123 6.13 11.13 10.71
N TRP A 124 5.51 10.78 9.59
CA TRP A 124 4.39 9.85 9.52
C TRP A 124 4.59 8.83 8.41
N ARG A 125 3.98 7.68 8.61
CA ARG A 125 3.93 6.61 7.62
C ARG A 125 2.50 6.14 7.43
N LEU A 126 2.09 6.05 6.17
CA LEU A 126 0.86 5.40 5.76
C LEU A 126 1.21 3.97 5.33
N HIS A 127 0.85 2.99 6.15
CA HIS A 127 0.84 1.58 5.78
C HIS A 127 -0.45 1.29 5.05
N TYR A 128 -0.39 0.59 3.93
CA TYR A 128 -1.52 0.48 3.03
C TYR A 128 -1.58 -0.88 2.35
N ALA A 129 -2.75 -1.49 2.37
CA ALA A 129 -3.08 -2.69 1.64
C ALA A 129 -4.17 -2.36 0.60
N PHE A 130 -3.87 -2.64 -0.67
CA PHE A 130 -4.78 -2.47 -1.79
C PHE A 130 -5.25 -3.84 -2.29
N GLU A 131 -6.54 -4.08 -2.30
CA GLU A 131 -7.13 -5.31 -2.82
C GLU A 131 -7.33 -5.16 -4.33
N LEU A 132 -6.68 -6.07 -5.10
CA LEU A 132 -6.55 -5.92 -6.55
C LEU A 132 -7.82 -6.29 -7.31
N PHE A 133 -8.65 -7.19 -6.80
CA PHE A 133 -9.87 -7.60 -7.49
C PHE A 133 -11.03 -6.62 -7.32
N SER A 134 -11.14 -6.01 -6.15
CA SER A 134 -12.08 -4.92 -5.92
C SER A 134 -11.53 -3.56 -6.35
N MET A 135 -10.26 -3.50 -6.74
CA MET A 135 -9.54 -2.26 -7.05
C MET A 135 -9.72 -1.19 -5.97
N SER A 136 -9.62 -1.58 -4.72
CA SER A 136 -9.97 -0.73 -3.59
C SER A 136 -9.04 -0.90 -2.39
N THR A 137 -9.10 0.06 -1.48
CA THR A 137 -8.43 -0.01 -0.18
C THR A 137 -8.97 -1.18 0.62
N ALA A 138 -8.11 -2.13 0.98
CA ALA A 138 -8.44 -3.22 1.89
C ALA A 138 -8.22 -2.82 3.35
N GLU A 139 -7.12 -2.16 3.64
CA GLU A 139 -6.74 -1.73 4.98
C GLU A 139 -5.71 -0.61 4.91
N PHE A 140 -5.69 0.27 5.90
CA PHE A 140 -4.61 1.23 6.07
C PHE A 140 -4.39 1.60 7.54
N HIS A 141 -3.16 1.98 7.86
CA HIS A 141 -2.78 2.49 9.18
C HIS A 141 -1.89 3.72 9.03
N ILE A 142 -2.14 4.70 9.87
CA ILE A 142 -1.36 5.92 9.96
C ILE A 142 -0.56 5.86 11.26
N THR A 143 0.75 5.81 11.15
CA THR A 143 1.65 5.65 12.30
C THR A 143 2.76 6.69 12.28
N PRO A 144 3.42 6.96 13.43
CA PRO A 144 4.70 7.65 13.43
C PRO A 144 5.73 6.90 12.59
N GLU A 145 6.74 7.60 12.07
CA GLU A 145 7.81 7.01 11.25
C GLU A 145 8.61 5.91 11.96
N THR A 146 8.59 5.91 13.31
CA THR A 146 9.26 4.90 14.14
C THR A 146 8.67 3.50 14.00
N VAL A 147 7.43 3.39 13.55
CA VAL A 147 6.81 2.10 13.24
C VAL A 147 7.34 1.60 11.90
N GLY A 148 8.03 0.46 11.91
CA GLY A 148 8.68 -0.13 10.74
C GLY A 148 7.67 -0.65 9.70
N GLU A 149 8.18 -0.89 8.50
CA GLU A 149 7.47 -1.58 7.41
C GLU A 149 7.50 -3.08 7.68
N THR A 150 6.43 -3.62 8.25
CA THR A 150 6.28 -5.04 8.56
C THR A 150 4.87 -5.52 8.25
N LEU A 151 4.72 -6.79 7.88
CA LEU A 151 3.40 -7.41 7.65
C LEU A 151 2.57 -7.54 8.91
N GLU A 152 3.19 -7.53 10.08
CA GLU A 152 2.51 -7.57 11.37
C GLU A 152 1.63 -6.33 11.63
N ASN A 153 1.84 -5.26 10.86
CA ASN A 153 0.97 -4.07 10.89
C ASN A 153 -0.39 -4.31 10.20
N PHE A 154 -0.58 -5.45 9.52
CA PHE A 154 -1.78 -5.73 8.73
C PHE A 154 -2.54 -6.94 9.26
N THR A 155 -3.86 -6.86 9.13
CA THR A 155 -4.76 -7.97 9.42
C THR A 155 -4.83 -8.90 8.23
N LEU A 156 -4.16 -10.06 8.34
CA LEU A 156 -4.21 -11.09 7.31
C LEU A 156 -5.20 -12.19 7.72
N GLN A 157 -5.83 -12.79 6.73
CA GLN A 157 -6.83 -13.85 6.91
C GLN A 157 -6.52 -15.03 5.98
N PRO A 158 -7.05 -16.22 6.24
CA PRO A 158 -6.99 -17.33 5.29
C PRO A 158 -7.47 -16.90 3.90
N ASN A 159 -6.84 -17.42 2.87
CA ASN A 159 -7.05 -17.05 1.46
C ASN A 159 -6.59 -15.65 1.05
N ASP A 160 -5.96 -14.86 1.91
CA ASP A 160 -5.22 -13.69 1.43
C ASP A 160 -3.97 -14.15 0.67
N LEU A 161 -3.69 -13.50 -0.47
CA LEU A 161 -2.40 -13.55 -1.14
C LEU A 161 -1.75 -12.17 -1.04
N VAL A 162 -0.72 -12.08 -0.22
CA VAL A 162 0.02 -10.84 0.00
C VAL A 162 1.10 -10.67 -1.06
N ILE A 163 1.10 -9.54 -1.75
CA ILE A 163 2.18 -9.14 -2.66
C ILE A 163 2.88 -7.94 -2.05
N ALA A 164 4.18 -8.09 -1.70
CA ALA A 164 4.90 -7.04 -0.99
C ALA A 164 6.36 -6.88 -1.46
N ASP A 165 6.92 -5.68 -1.23
CA ASP A 165 8.31 -5.38 -1.57
C ASP A 165 9.29 -6.04 -0.58
N ARG A 166 10.57 -5.92 -0.89
CA ARG A 166 11.72 -6.48 -0.15
C ARG A 166 11.81 -6.05 1.32
N ALA A 167 11.21 -4.93 1.70
CA ALA A 167 11.15 -4.50 3.10
C ALA A 167 10.36 -5.48 3.96
N TYR A 168 9.34 -6.11 3.40
CA TYR A 168 8.45 -7.05 4.07
C TYR A 168 8.94 -8.49 4.05
N ALA A 169 9.91 -8.84 3.20
CA ALA A 169 10.48 -10.18 3.08
C ALA A 169 11.43 -10.47 4.25
N THR A 170 10.87 -10.64 5.43
CA THR A 170 11.55 -10.98 6.68
C THR A 170 11.00 -12.30 7.22
N ILE A 171 11.78 -12.98 8.08
CA ILE A 171 11.30 -14.22 8.71
C ILE A 171 10.02 -13.97 9.53
N THR A 172 9.92 -12.84 10.22
CA THR A 172 8.72 -12.45 10.97
C THR A 172 7.52 -12.24 10.05
N GLY A 173 7.72 -11.56 8.91
CA GLY A 173 6.68 -11.36 7.90
C GLY A 173 6.18 -12.67 7.29
N ILE A 174 7.10 -13.56 6.92
CA ILE A 174 6.78 -14.91 6.42
C ILE A 174 5.97 -15.70 7.46
N LYS A 175 6.44 -15.72 8.71
CA LYS A 175 5.73 -16.40 9.81
C LYS A 175 4.34 -15.82 10.06
N HIS A 176 4.19 -14.49 9.95
CA HIS A 176 2.89 -13.84 10.11
C HIS A 176 1.90 -14.31 9.04
N CYS A 177 2.29 -14.36 7.77
CA CYS A 177 1.46 -14.93 6.71
C CYS A 177 1.07 -16.37 6.99
N LEU A 178 2.06 -17.24 7.23
CA LEU A 178 1.82 -18.68 7.45
C LEU A 178 0.93 -18.93 8.67
N LYS A 179 1.12 -18.19 9.76
CA LYS A 179 0.30 -18.31 10.98
C LYS A 179 -1.16 -17.93 10.75
N THR A 180 -1.42 -16.99 9.87
CA THR A 180 -2.78 -16.53 9.55
C THR A 180 -3.44 -17.33 8.42
N GLY A 181 -2.72 -18.27 7.80
CA GLY A 181 -3.20 -19.03 6.65
C GLY A 181 -3.19 -18.21 5.35
N ALA A 182 -2.46 -17.10 5.32
CA ALA A 182 -2.30 -16.29 4.14
C ALA A 182 -1.10 -16.76 3.30
N ASP A 183 -1.24 -16.70 1.99
CA ASP A 183 -0.14 -16.87 1.06
C ASP A 183 0.58 -15.56 0.79
N PHE A 184 1.77 -15.65 0.24
CA PHE A 184 2.56 -14.46 -0.09
C PHE A 184 3.41 -14.64 -1.35
N ILE A 185 3.70 -13.52 -2.02
CA ILE A 185 4.76 -13.33 -3.00
C ILE A 185 5.52 -12.07 -2.60
N MET A 186 6.76 -12.23 -2.16
CA MET A 186 7.58 -11.11 -1.69
C MET A 186 8.89 -11.03 -2.46
N ARG A 187 9.27 -9.83 -2.87
CA ARG A 187 10.61 -9.63 -3.44
C ARG A 187 11.65 -9.90 -2.35
N LEU A 188 12.60 -10.78 -2.60
CA LEU A 188 13.67 -11.04 -1.67
C LEU A 188 14.84 -10.08 -1.90
N ARG A 189 15.45 -9.60 -0.84
CA ARG A 189 16.72 -8.87 -0.87
C ARG A 189 17.86 -9.82 -0.63
N ASN A 190 18.97 -9.66 -1.36
CA ASN A 190 20.19 -10.39 -1.03
C ASN A 190 20.55 -10.18 0.45
N ASN A 191 20.86 -11.23 1.16
CA ASN A 191 21.17 -11.21 2.60
C ASN A 191 20.00 -10.74 3.50
N ALA A 192 18.72 -10.90 3.07
CA ALA A 192 17.57 -10.59 3.94
C ALA A 192 17.56 -11.50 5.19
N PHE A 193 17.85 -12.77 5.00
CA PHE A 193 18.06 -13.79 6.03
C PHE A 193 18.89 -14.93 5.46
N THR A 194 19.40 -15.80 6.34
CA THR A 194 20.20 -16.94 5.90
C THR A 194 19.34 -17.99 5.23
N LEU A 195 19.76 -18.42 4.03
CA LEU A 195 19.14 -19.47 3.25
C LEU A 195 19.87 -20.79 3.47
N TYR A 196 19.15 -21.90 3.33
CA TYR A 196 19.64 -23.25 3.52
C TYR A 196 19.12 -24.16 2.39
N ASP A 197 19.86 -25.22 2.11
CA ASP A 197 19.40 -26.35 1.30
C ASP A 197 18.59 -27.35 2.15
N GLU A 198 18.15 -28.43 1.53
CA GLU A 198 17.39 -29.50 2.19
C GLU A 198 18.18 -30.25 3.27
N THR A 199 19.52 -30.24 3.21
CA THR A 199 20.40 -30.84 4.21
C THR A 199 20.63 -29.95 5.42
N GLY A 200 20.20 -28.68 5.36
CA GLY A 200 20.46 -27.69 6.38
C GLY A 200 21.79 -26.98 6.27
N SER A 201 22.50 -27.17 5.16
CA SER A 201 23.73 -26.44 4.83
C SER A 201 23.39 -25.03 4.34
N LYS A 202 24.18 -24.04 4.74
CA LYS A 202 23.98 -22.66 4.31
C LYS A 202 24.26 -22.52 2.82
N ILE A 203 23.39 -21.82 2.12
CA ILE A 203 23.56 -21.45 0.72
C ILE A 203 23.60 -19.94 0.56
N LYS A 204 24.38 -19.47 -0.40
CA LYS A 204 24.41 -18.07 -0.82
C LYS A 204 23.60 -17.91 -2.09
N LEU A 205 22.66 -16.98 -2.07
CA LEU A 205 21.79 -16.71 -3.20
C LEU A 205 22.57 -16.43 -4.49
N THR A 206 23.64 -15.65 -4.40
CA THR A 206 24.45 -15.23 -5.54
C THR A 206 25.36 -16.34 -6.06
N GLU A 207 26.07 -17.05 -5.19
CA GLU A 207 27.05 -18.04 -5.58
C GLU A 207 26.41 -19.39 -5.98
N ASP A 208 25.43 -19.86 -5.18
CA ASP A 208 24.88 -21.21 -5.33
C ASP A 208 23.67 -21.27 -6.25
N ILE A 209 22.97 -20.15 -6.44
CA ILE A 209 21.70 -20.09 -7.16
C ILE A 209 21.79 -19.20 -8.39
N LEU A 210 22.01 -17.88 -8.21
CA LEU A 210 21.84 -16.91 -9.29
C LEU A 210 22.86 -17.06 -10.42
N GLN A 211 24.10 -17.48 -10.13
CA GLN A 211 25.10 -17.70 -11.17
C GLN A 211 24.75 -18.84 -12.11
N ASN A 212 23.90 -19.77 -11.67
CA ASN A 212 23.50 -20.95 -12.44
C ASN A 212 22.21 -20.73 -13.25
N ILE A 213 21.66 -19.48 -13.26
CA ILE A 213 20.50 -19.14 -14.06
C ILE A 213 20.99 -18.65 -15.42
N GLU A 214 20.94 -19.50 -16.43
CA GLU A 214 21.37 -19.17 -17.80
C GLU A 214 20.25 -18.46 -18.57
N GLU A 215 19.11 -19.13 -18.72
CA GLU A 215 17.91 -18.61 -19.42
C GLU A 215 16.63 -19.08 -18.72
N GLY A 216 15.54 -18.31 -18.90
CA GLY A 216 14.23 -18.66 -18.37
C GLY A 216 13.99 -18.32 -16.91
N CYS A 217 12.98 -18.95 -16.34
CA CYS A 217 12.58 -18.77 -14.96
C CYS A 217 13.20 -19.89 -14.08
N PHE A 218 13.98 -19.50 -13.10
CA PHE A 218 14.43 -20.40 -12.05
C PHE A 218 13.33 -20.56 -11.01
N ASP A 219 13.05 -21.80 -10.60
CA ASP A 219 11.96 -22.13 -9.68
C ASP A 219 12.38 -23.35 -8.84
N LYS A 220 12.72 -23.11 -7.57
CA LYS A 220 13.18 -24.18 -6.66
C LYS A 220 12.76 -23.92 -5.22
N ILE A 221 12.70 -25.01 -4.46
CA ILE A 221 12.55 -24.95 -3.01
C ILE A 221 13.92 -24.68 -2.37
N ILE A 222 13.91 -23.69 -1.50
CA ILE A 222 15.00 -23.35 -0.57
C ILE A 222 14.46 -23.40 0.85
N TYR A 223 15.29 -23.25 1.85
CA TYR A 223 14.85 -23.34 3.24
C TYR A 223 15.33 -22.14 4.06
N TYR A 224 14.58 -21.81 5.10
CA TYR A 224 15.01 -20.90 6.17
C TYR A 224 14.85 -21.60 7.52
N LYS A 225 15.58 -21.14 8.54
CA LYS A 225 15.44 -21.67 9.90
C LYS A 225 14.53 -20.79 10.73
N SER A 226 13.56 -21.40 11.40
CA SER A 226 12.75 -20.75 12.43
C SER A 226 13.54 -20.59 13.74
N ASP A 227 12.94 -19.94 14.74
CA ASP A 227 13.56 -19.69 16.04
C ASP A 227 13.97 -20.99 16.76
N ASN A 228 13.25 -22.07 16.50
CA ASN A 228 13.55 -23.42 17.02
C ASN A 228 14.58 -24.18 16.16
N ASN A 229 15.28 -23.50 15.28
CA ASN A 229 16.27 -24.07 14.36
C ASN A 229 15.68 -25.12 13.37
N THR A 230 14.35 -25.16 13.22
CA THR A 230 13.67 -26.04 12.27
C THR A 230 13.78 -25.48 10.87
N LEU A 231 14.11 -26.34 9.89
CA LEU A 231 14.09 -26.01 8.48
C LEU A 231 12.65 -25.91 7.99
N ASN A 232 12.34 -24.78 7.36
CA ASN A 232 11.03 -24.53 6.76
C ASN A 232 11.21 -24.27 5.27
N PRO A 233 10.43 -24.94 4.40
CA PRO A 233 10.53 -24.75 2.96
C PRO A 233 10.04 -23.36 2.54
N LEU A 234 10.64 -22.86 1.48
CA LEU A 234 10.29 -21.59 0.85
C LEU A 234 10.59 -21.71 -0.64
N ARG A 235 9.64 -21.38 -1.48
CA ARG A 235 9.82 -21.45 -2.92
C ARG A 235 10.45 -20.14 -3.41
N LEU A 236 11.54 -20.24 -4.18
CA LEU A 236 12.26 -19.14 -4.81
C LEU A 236 12.02 -19.18 -6.31
N CYS A 237 11.46 -18.09 -6.86
CA CYS A 237 11.37 -17.87 -8.28
C CYS A 237 12.27 -16.71 -8.68
N ALA A 238 13.08 -16.89 -9.72
CA ALA A 238 14.02 -15.87 -10.17
C ALA A 238 14.13 -15.83 -11.69
N VAL A 239 14.47 -14.65 -12.22
CA VAL A 239 14.74 -14.44 -13.64
C VAL A 239 15.91 -13.46 -13.79
N LYS A 240 16.76 -13.69 -14.79
CA LYS A 240 17.80 -12.75 -15.18
C LYS A 240 17.16 -11.55 -15.88
N LYS A 241 17.59 -10.35 -15.55
CA LYS A 241 17.18 -9.11 -16.20
C LYS A 241 17.75 -9.01 -17.61
N SER A 242 17.15 -8.18 -18.46
CA SER A 242 17.71 -7.86 -19.78
C SER A 242 19.06 -7.16 -19.65
N GLU A 243 19.88 -7.24 -20.68
CA GLU A 243 21.19 -6.57 -20.68
C GLU A 243 21.07 -5.04 -20.51
N GLU A 244 20.00 -4.44 -21.02
CA GLU A 244 19.72 -3.00 -20.84
C GLU A 244 19.41 -2.66 -19.38
N GLU A 245 18.58 -3.49 -18.73
CA GLU A 245 18.23 -3.33 -17.32
C GLU A 245 19.43 -3.56 -16.41
N ILE A 246 20.24 -4.58 -16.71
CA ILE A 246 21.49 -4.83 -15.99
C ILE A 246 22.41 -3.61 -16.11
N ALA A 247 22.61 -3.10 -17.31
CA ALA A 247 23.46 -1.93 -17.54
C ALA A 247 22.96 -0.70 -16.75
N TYR A 248 21.65 -0.47 -16.74
CA TYR A 248 21.03 0.60 -15.97
C TYR A 248 21.26 0.44 -14.45
N GLU A 249 20.96 -0.74 -13.89
CA GLU A 249 21.14 -1.04 -12.47
C GLU A 249 22.60 -0.89 -12.03
N GLN A 250 23.53 -1.39 -12.84
CA GLN A 250 24.97 -1.27 -12.56
C GLN A 250 25.43 0.20 -12.61
N ALA A 251 24.86 1.01 -13.50
CA ALA A 251 25.14 2.45 -13.52
C ALA A 251 24.61 3.17 -12.27
N GLU A 252 23.41 2.82 -11.80
CA GLU A 252 22.85 3.38 -10.56
C GLU A 252 23.66 2.97 -9.32
N LEU A 253 24.16 1.72 -9.27
CA LEU A 253 25.03 1.27 -8.19
C LEU A 253 26.35 2.05 -8.16
N ARG A 254 26.97 2.30 -9.32
CA ARG A 254 28.20 3.14 -9.41
C ARG A 254 27.95 4.57 -8.96
N LYS A 255 26.82 5.18 -9.37
CA LYS A 255 26.41 6.51 -8.87
C LYS A 255 26.26 6.54 -7.36
N LYS A 256 25.66 5.48 -6.78
CA LYS A 256 25.49 5.34 -5.33
C LYS A 256 26.82 5.17 -4.61
N GLU A 257 27.75 4.36 -5.15
CA GLU A 257 29.11 4.22 -4.62
C GLU A 257 29.81 5.58 -4.58
N SER A 258 29.80 6.30 -5.69
CA SER A 258 30.42 7.63 -5.81
C SER A 258 29.77 8.65 -4.84
N LYS A 259 28.44 8.75 -4.83
CA LYS A 259 27.71 9.73 -4.00
C LYS A 259 27.87 9.48 -2.51
N LYS A 260 27.93 8.23 -2.07
CA LYS A 260 28.03 7.84 -0.66
C LYS A 260 29.44 7.50 -0.21
N GLN A 261 30.41 7.48 -1.12
CA GLN A 261 31.79 7.07 -0.89
C GLN A 261 31.88 5.70 -0.20
N ILE A 262 31.11 4.72 -0.69
CA ILE A 262 31.06 3.34 -0.21
C ILE A 262 31.45 2.38 -1.33
N ILE A 263 31.93 1.20 -0.97
CA ILE A 263 32.17 0.09 -1.90
C ILE A 263 30.99 -0.88 -1.75
N ILE A 264 30.32 -1.17 -2.84
CA ILE A 264 29.22 -2.17 -2.88
C ILE A 264 29.87 -3.52 -3.22
N SER A 265 29.54 -4.56 -2.44
CA SER A 265 30.09 -5.90 -2.65
C SER A 265 29.69 -6.46 -4.03
N ASP A 266 30.54 -7.32 -4.59
CA ASP A 266 30.27 -8.00 -5.86
C ASP A 266 29.01 -8.87 -5.79
N ASP A 267 28.75 -9.51 -4.67
CA ASP A 267 27.50 -10.23 -4.39
C ASP A 267 26.26 -9.33 -4.56
N THR A 268 26.33 -8.12 -4.03
CA THR A 268 25.22 -7.16 -4.20
C THR A 268 25.09 -6.73 -5.65
N LYS A 269 26.20 -6.46 -6.34
CA LYS A 269 26.20 -6.11 -7.77
C LYS A 269 25.63 -7.26 -8.61
N LEU A 270 26.02 -8.50 -8.34
CA LEU A 270 25.50 -9.68 -9.02
C LEU A 270 24.00 -9.86 -8.76
N SER A 271 23.56 -9.73 -7.51
CA SER A 271 22.14 -9.85 -7.17
C SER A 271 21.25 -8.83 -7.88
N HIS A 272 21.77 -7.66 -8.24
CA HIS A 272 21.05 -6.64 -9.01
C HIS A 272 20.83 -7.02 -10.47
N ASN A 273 21.55 -8.01 -11.00
CA ASN A 273 21.33 -8.53 -12.36
C ASN A 273 20.10 -9.43 -12.47
N TYR A 274 19.50 -9.79 -11.33
CA TYR A 274 18.37 -10.72 -11.27
C TYR A 274 17.18 -10.08 -10.57
N PHE A 275 16.01 -10.59 -10.93
CA PHE A 275 14.79 -10.35 -10.18
C PHE A 275 14.35 -11.65 -9.52
N PHE A 276 14.08 -11.64 -8.24
CA PHE A 276 13.71 -12.83 -7.51
C PHE A 276 12.72 -12.55 -6.40
N VAL A 277 11.82 -13.49 -6.21
CA VAL A 277 10.77 -13.46 -5.20
C VAL A 277 10.76 -14.78 -4.43
N VAL A 278 10.27 -14.71 -3.21
CA VAL A 278 9.93 -15.87 -2.40
C VAL A 278 8.42 -15.96 -2.24
N THR A 279 7.90 -17.19 -2.20
CA THR A 279 6.47 -17.43 -2.13
C THR A 279 6.14 -18.71 -1.36
N SER A 280 4.91 -18.75 -0.82
CA SER A 280 4.29 -19.96 -0.26
C SER A 280 3.41 -20.69 -1.27
N LEU A 281 3.15 -20.11 -2.45
CA LEU A 281 2.32 -20.74 -3.47
C LEU A 281 2.93 -22.06 -3.92
N ASN A 282 2.07 -23.07 -4.10
CA ASN A 282 2.44 -24.41 -4.51
C ASN A 282 2.75 -24.51 -6.01
N GLU A 283 2.96 -25.72 -6.51
CA GLU A 283 3.33 -26.02 -7.90
C GLU A 283 2.18 -25.81 -8.92
N GLU A 284 0.95 -25.56 -8.46
CA GLU A 284 -0.16 -25.19 -9.35
C GLU A 284 0.12 -23.87 -10.10
N PHE A 285 0.94 -23.01 -9.50
CA PHE A 285 1.42 -21.77 -10.12
C PHE A 285 2.83 -22.00 -10.64
N THR A 286 3.07 -21.76 -11.92
CA THR A 286 4.43 -21.78 -12.47
C THR A 286 5.24 -20.59 -11.94
N GLY A 287 6.58 -20.69 -11.95
CA GLY A 287 7.45 -19.58 -11.55
C GLY A 287 7.19 -18.31 -12.36
N GLU A 288 6.89 -18.44 -13.66
CA GLU A 288 6.53 -17.31 -14.51
C GLU A 288 5.20 -16.66 -14.10
N GLU A 289 4.18 -17.46 -13.78
CA GLU A 289 2.91 -16.95 -13.26
C GLU A 289 3.12 -16.18 -11.95
N ILE A 290 3.93 -16.71 -11.05
CA ILE A 290 4.28 -16.03 -9.78
C ILE A 290 4.95 -14.68 -10.03
N LEU A 291 5.90 -14.62 -10.97
CA LEU A 291 6.54 -13.37 -11.35
C LEU A 291 5.56 -12.38 -12.03
N LYS A 292 4.62 -12.88 -12.85
CA LYS A 292 3.54 -12.08 -13.44
C LYS A 292 2.61 -11.51 -12.36
N ILE A 293 2.19 -12.33 -11.40
CA ILE A 293 1.34 -11.89 -10.29
C ILE A 293 2.06 -10.82 -9.46
N TYR A 294 3.35 -10.98 -9.19
CA TYR A 294 4.12 -9.99 -8.44
C TYR A 294 4.10 -8.59 -9.09
N ARG A 295 4.06 -8.50 -10.42
CA ARG A 295 3.98 -7.19 -11.14
C ARG A 295 2.78 -6.35 -10.72
N LEU A 296 1.71 -7.00 -10.28
CA LEU A 296 0.51 -6.29 -9.82
C LEU A 296 0.77 -5.41 -8.59
N ARG A 297 1.84 -5.67 -7.84
CA ARG A 297 2.28 -4.81 -6.74
C ARG A 297 2.43 -3.35 -7.15
N TRP A 298 2.82 -3.10 -8.40
CA TRP A 298 3.02 -1.73 -8.89
C TRP A 298 1.75 -0.87 -8.84
N GLN A 299 0.57 -1.48 -8.78
CA GLN A 299 -0.70 -0.77 -8.63
C GLN A 299 -0.72 0.11 -7.37
N VAL A 300 -0.18 -0.39 -6.26
CA VAL A 300 -0.12 0.39 -5.02
C VAL A 300 0.82 1.60 -5.13
N GLU A 301 1.90 1.49 -5.90
CA GLU A 301 2.80 2.64 -6.14
C GLU A 301 2.13 3.74 -6.98
N ILE A 302 1.38 3.35 -8.01
CA ILE A 302 0.58 4.28 -8.81
C ILE A 302 -0.45 4.98 -7.92
N LEU A 303 -1.10 4.24 -7.03
CA LEU A 303 -2.06 4.77 -6.09
C LEU A 303 -1.42 5.80 -5.16
N PHE A 304 -0.25 5.52 -4.60
CA PHE A 304 0.48 6.48 -3.77
C PHE A 304 0.89 7.74 -4.54
N LYS A 305 1.32 7.59 -5.79
CA LYS A 305 1.61 8.76 -6.65
C LYS A 305 0.35 9.63 -6.80
N ARG A 306 -0.82 9.03 -7.00
CA ARG A 306 -2.09 9.74 -7.09
C ARG A 306 -2.49 10.39 -5.77
N TYR A 307 -2.36 9.69 -4.65
CA TYR A 307 -2.65 10.27 -3.33
C TYR A 307 -1.74 11.46 -3.03
N LYS A 308 -0.45 11.37 -3.36
CA LYS A 308 0.48 12.48 -3.15
C LYS A 308 0.23 13.65 -4.09
N SER A 309 -0.06 13.42 -5.37
CA SER A 309 -0.27 14.48 -6.36
C SER A 309 -1.66 15.08 -6.31
N ILE A 310 -2.72 14.26 -6.36
CA ILE A 310 -4.11 14.72 -6.45
C ILE A 310 -4.65 15.11 -5.06
N LEU A 311 -4.46 14.25 -4.07
CA LEU A 311 -4.92 14.52 -2.71
C LEU A 311 -3.90 15.30 -1.87
N LYS A 312 -2.71 15.59 -2.42
CA LYS A 312 -1.62 16.32 -1.76
C LYS A 312 -1.25 15.76 -0.37
N MET A 313 -1.31 14.43 -0.24
CA MET A 313 -1.01 13.75 1.02
C MET A 313 0.49 13.69 1.36
N GLY A 314 1.37 14.22 0.49
CA GLY A 314 2.82 14.19 0.69
C GLY A 314 3.34 15.07 1.83
N SER A 315 2.57 16.09 2.24
CA SER A 315 2.93 17.00 3.34
C SER A 315 1.69 17.43 4.12
N LEU A 316 1.89 17.62 5.43
CA LEU A 316 0.82 18.00 6.34
C LEU A 316 0.71 19.52 6.49
N PRO A 317 -0.49 20.09 6.60
CA PRO A 317 -0.69 21.51 6.87
C PRO A 317 -0.51 21.86 8.36
N THR A 318 -0.43 20.87 9.24
CA THR A 318 -0.44 21.00 10.68
C THR A 318 0.86 20.46 11.31
N LYS A 319 1.12 20.83 12.58
CA LYS A 319 2.31 20.42 13.33
C LYS A 319 2.00 19.48 14.50
N SER A 320 0.78 19.54 15.09
CA SER A 320 0.45 18.63 16.20
C SER A 320 0.10 17.24 15.71
N ALA A 321 0.42 16.23 16.51
CA ALA A 321 0.16 14.82 16.18
C ALA A 321 -1.34 14.57 15.94
N GLU A 322 -2.19 15.08 16.85
CA GLU A 322 -3.63 14.87 16.79
C GLU A 322 -4.26 15.51 15.54
N SER A 323 -3.83 16.73 15.20
CA SER A 323 -4.34 17.42 14.01
C SER A 323 -3.83 16.77 12.71
N SER A 324 -2.61 16.24 12.73
CA SER A 324 -2.01 15.52 11.62
C SER A 324 -2.75 14.21 11.35
N GLU A 325 -3.01 13.43 12.39
CA GLU A 325 -3.75 12.18 12.29
C GLU A 325 -5.18 12.40 11.79
N ALA A 326 -5.90 13.38 12.35
CA ALA A 326 -7.24 13.73 11.89
C ALA A 326 -7.26 14.16 10.43
N TRP A 327 -6.28 14.95 9.99
CA TRP A 327 -6.17 15.38 8.60
C TRP A 327 -5.90 14.20 7.65
N LEU A 328 -5.00 13.29 8.01
CA LEU A 328 -4.70 12.11 7.21
C LEU A 328 -5.92 11.18 7.11
N ASN A 329 -6.63 10.93 8.21
CA ASN A 329 -7.86 10.13 8.18
C ASN A 329 -8.96 10.78 7.33
N CYS A 330 -9.09 12.11 7.36
CA CYS A 330 -10.01 12.83 6.49
C CYS A 330 -9.60 12.75 5.01
N LYS A 331 -8.31 12.81 4.69
CA LYS A 331 -7.82 12.61 3.32
C LYS A 331 -8.06 11.18 2.82
N MET A 332 -7.84 10.17 3.67
CA MET A 332 -8.18 8.77 3.34
C MET A 332 -9.67 8.60 3.10
N LEU A 333 -10.51 9.25 3.88
CA LEU A 333 -11.96 9.27 3.66
C LEU A 333 -12.31 9.85 2.27
N ILE A 334 -11.68 10.95 1.86
CA ILE A 334 -11.87 11.49 0.50
C ILE A 334 -11.43 10.48 -0.56
N ALA A 335 -10.28 9.81 -0.37
CA ALA A 335 -9.81 8.76 -1.27
C ALA A 335 -10.84 7.64 -1.42
N LEU A 336 -11.34 7.11 -0.31
CA LEU A 336 -12.32 6.02 -0.28
C LEU A 336 -13.65 6.41 -0.94
N LEU A 337 -14.11 7.64 -0.73
CA LEU A 337 -15.31 8.14 -1.40
C LEU A 337 -15.12 8.26 -2.91
N ILE A 338 -13.95 8.73 -3.37
CA ILE A 338 -13.59 8.77 -4.79
C ILE A 338 -13.56 7.36 -5.37
N GLU A 339 -12.91 6.41 -4.71
CA GLU A 339 -12.88 5.01 -5.13
C GLU A 339 -14.29 4.43 -5.24
N LYS A 340 -15.16 4.65 -4.24
CA LYS A 340 -16.55 4.18 -4.25
C LYS A 340 -17.34 4.78 -5.41
N MET A 341 -17.16 6.06 -5.71
CA MET A 341 -17.80 6.71 -6.85
C MET A 341 -17.30 6.19 -8.20
N LEU A 342 -15.98 5.88 -8.30
CA LEU A 342 -15.38 5.36 -9.52
C LEU A 342 -15.73 3.88 -9.75
N SER A 343 -16.01 3.11 -8.71
CA SER A 343 -16.41 1.70 -8.84
C SER A 343 -17.74 1.51 -9.59
N SER A 344 -18.55 2.56 -9.71
CA SER A 344 -19.78 2.55 -10.53
C SER A 344 -19.53 2.85 -12.01
N VAL A 345 -18.30 3.17 -12.40
CA VAL A 345 -17.86 3.43 -13.77
C VAL A 345 -16.82 2.39 -14.15
N ASP A 346 -16.79 1.94 -15.40
CA ASP A 346 -15.78 0.99 -15.90
C ASP A 346 -14.37 1.62 -15.93
N PHE A 347 -13.92 2.13 -14.78
CA PHE A 347 -12.66 2.84 -14.65
C PHE A 347 -11.92 2.41 -13.39
N SER A 348 -10.75 1.82 -13.56
CA SER A 348 -9.87 1.50 -12.44
C SER A 348 -9.25 2.77 -11.86
N PRO A 349 -9.22 2.98 -10.52
CA PRO A 349 -8.47 4.06 -9.88
C PRO A 349 -6.99 4.09 -10.27
N CYS A 350 -6.44 2.96 -10.68
CA CYS A 350 -5.06 2.79 -11.14
C CYS A 350 -4.87 2.97 -12.65
N GLY A 351 -5.93 3.26 -13.42
CA GLY A 351 -5.87 3.51 -14.87
C GLY A 351 -5.97 2.28 -15.75
N PHE A 352 -6.37 1.13 -15.19
CA PHE A 352 -6.73 -0.05 -15.98
C PHE A 352 -8.23 -0.03 -16.25
N SER A 353 -8.64 -0.29 -17.49
CA SER A 353 -10.04 -0.59 -17.80
C SER A 353 -10.37 -2.02 -17.30
N LYS A 354 -11.64 -2.29 -17.00
CA LYS A 354 -12.08 -3.65 -16.66
C LYS A 354 -11.69 -4.65 -17.76
N GLU A 355 -11.77 -4.23 -19.02
CA GLU A 355 -11.38 -5.02 -20.19
C GLU A 355 -9.90 -5.46 -20.18
N CYS A 356 -8.99 -4.68 -19.59
CA CYS A 356 -7.58 -5.04 -19.43
C CYS A 356 -7.34 -6.15 -18.40
N LEU A 357 -8.33 -6.47 -17.59
CA LEU A 357 -8.24 -7.43 -16.48
C LEU A 357 -9.13 -8.65 -16.70
N GLU A 358 -10.13 -8.56 -17.58
CA GLU A 358 -10.94 -9.69 -18.05
C GLU A 358 -10.16 -10.41 -19.16
N GLY A 359 -9.27 -11.29 -18.74
CA GLY A 359 -8.68 -12.41 -19.42
C GLY A 359 -8.78 -12.57 -20.93
N ASN A 360 -8.08 -11.74 -21.68
CA ASN A 360 -7.42 -12.27 -22.87
C ASN A 360 -5.98 -12.57 -22.47
N GLU A 361 -5.59 -13.83 -22.49
CA GLU A 361 -4.23 -14.31 -22.19
C GLU A 361 -3.15 -13.61 -23.03
N ASP A 362 -3.54 -12.91 -24.11
CA ASP A 362 -2.66 -12.24 -25.08
C ASP A 362 -2.46 -10.73 -24.86
N ILE A 363 -3.10 -10.08 -23.89
CA ILE A 363 -3.12 -8.60 -23.78
C ILE A 363 -2.08 -8.02 -22.81
N ILE A 364 -1.40 -8.84 -22.01
CA ILE A 364 -0.23 -8.36 -21.27
C ILE A 364 1.01 -8.94 -21.91
N PRO A 365 1.64 -8.26 -22.88
CA PRO A 365 2.96 -8.67 -23.32
C PRO A 365 3.85 -8.72 -22.09
N PHE A 366 4.52 -9.85 -21.91
CA PHE A 366 5.43 -10.07 -20.80
C PHE A 366 6.66 -9.17 -20.99
N ASP A 367 6.53 -7.92 -20.61
CA ASP A 367 7.61 -6.95 -20.59
C ASP A 367 8.19 -6.88 -19.19
N PHE A 368 9.24 -7.64 -18.95
CA PHE A 368 9.99 -7.62 -17.71
C PHE A 368 10.56 -6.22 -17.39
N SER A 369 10.71 -5.34 -18.39
CA SER A 369 11.24 -4.00 -18.18
C SER A 369 10.39 -3.15 -17.21
N LEU A 370 9.08 -3.46 -17.12
CA LEU A 370 8.18 -2.78 -16.19
C LEU A 370 8.39 -3.19 -14.72
N LEU A 371 8.99 -4.34 -14.43
CA LEU A 371 9.36 -4.74 -13.07
C LEU A 371 10.46 -3.85 -12.48
N PHE A 372 11.22 -3.19 -13.33
CA PHE A 372 12.48 -2.55 -12.96
C PHE A 372 12.46 -1.02 -13.10
N ARG A 373 11.43 -0.47 -13.75
CA ARG A 373 11.26 0.99 -13.83
C ARG A 373 10.79 1.51 -12.47
N HIS A 374 11.66 2.08 -11.70
CA HIS A 374 11.44 2.78 -10.42
C HIS A 374 11.67 1.94 -9.14
N THR A 375 12.91 1.48 -8.96
CA THR A 375 13.39 1.11 -7.61
C THR A 375 14.53 2.04 -7.17
#